data_b2fd2a213424a1a4bb0bcd34eca49701
#
_entry.id   b2fd2a213424a1a4bb0bcd34eca49701
#
_cell.length_a   1.000
_cell.length_b   1.000
_cell.length_c   1.000
_cell.angle_alpha   90.00
_cell.angle_beta   90.00
_cell.angle_gamma   90.00
#
_symmetry.space_group_name_H-M   'P 1'
#
loop_
_entity.id
_entity.type
_entity.pdbx_description
1 polymer ?
#
loop_
_entity_poly.entity_id
_entity_poly.type
_entity_poly.pdbx_seq_one_letter_code
_entity_poly.pdbx_strand_id
1 'polypeptide(L)'
;MVNSASDPMGHSQTSLICGFLRAASRDGSRSVTAGRSQSLVAVSRCSRTSWEGLAVRLRRALGTLLILLGCLPLPLLADGEVIQADLCIYGGTAGGVAAAVQAARLGKNAVIAEFGHHLGGLTSGGLGATDIGNKAAIGGIAREFYHRIALHYAETNAWRFEQRDEYFASRGGRSALAELSGPDGTMWTFEPRVAEDILFQMLNETKTAVYLQQRLASVKKEGGRITEITMENGKVYRAPMFIDATYEGDLMAKAGVSYSVGREGNAQYTETLNGVRAETPKHQFTVSVDPYVKAGDPDSGLLPFIQPGDGGRPGDGDASLQAYNFRLCYTKEPANRLAHRKPQKYDPAKYELLARYLEALVAAGHPPELKAFWNPIWMPNGKTDINNNGGFSSDFIGANYAYPNADYATRARIWQAHEDYVRGFVYFLATSPRVPDTMRAEMQTWGPAKDEFLDTDNWPHQLYVREARRMVSDYVMTEHNCRGDQKAEDPVGLAAYTMDSHNCQRIVKNGHAENEGDVQVGGFPPYPISYRSIVPKAAECENLLVPICLSATHIAYGSIRMEPVFMILGQSAATAAALALDSKSSVQQLRYETLRARLAKDKQVLEWKAQPPATSGKGKKAKR
;
A
#
# COMPACT_ATOMS: atom_id res chain seq x y z
N MET A 1 0.79 -40.48 -47.29
CA MET A 1 0.41 -41.91 -47.02
C MET A 1 -0.02 -41.93 -45.59
N VAL A 2 -1.24 -41.82 -45.36
CA VAL A 2 -2.25 -42.83 -45.05
C VAL A 2 -2.30 -43.13 -43.56
N ASN A 3 -3.33 -42.60 -42.92
CA ASN A 3 -4.36 -43.22 -42.04
C ASN A 3 -3.90 -43.78 -40.68
N SER A 4 -4.66 -43.77 -39.63
CA SER A 4 -6.05 -43.44 -39.26
C SER A 4 -6.23 -43.78 -37.77
N ALA A 5 -7.02 -42.98 -37.09
CA ALA A 5 -8.17 -43.26 -36.24
C ALA A 5 -8.04 -44.28 -35.08
N SER A 6 -8.45 -43.89 -33.89
CA SER A 6 -9.72 -44.24 -33.25
C SER A 6 -9.70 -44.02 -31.74
N ASP A 7 -10.64 -43.25 -31.28
CA ASP A 7 -11.30 -43.25 -29.97
C ASP A 7 -12.08 -44.59 -29.76
N PRO A 8 -12.69 -44.93 -28.61
CA PRO A 8 -13.32 -44.09 -27.59
C PRO A 8 -13.45 -44.65 -26.14
N MET A 9 -14.16 -43.90 -25.28
CA MET A 9 -14.99 -44.25 -24.09
C MET A 9 -14.26 -44.44 -22.74
N GLY A 10 -14.75 -43.95 -21.60
CA GLY A 10 -15.98 -43.28 -21.22
C GLY A 10 -16.15 -43.26 -19.71
N HIS A 11 -17.00 -42.36 -19.24
CA HIS A 11 -17.75 -42.33 -17.95
C HIS A 11 -16.98 -42.03 -16.67
N SER A 12 -17.49 -41.24 -15.70
CA SER A 12 -18.85 -40.71 -15.39
C SER A 12 -18.73 -39.56 -14.39
N GLN A 13 -19.48 -38.54 -14.60
CA GLN A 13 -20.38 -37.73 -13.79
C GLN A 13 -20.47 -38.02 -12.28
N THR A 14 -20.41 -36.96 -11.47
CA THR A 14 -21.50 -36.70 -10.53
C THR A 14 -21.56 -35.19 -10.23
N SER A 15 -22.64 -34.57 -10.70
CA SER A 15 -23.12 -33.24 -10.32
C SER A 15 -23.99 -33.36 -9.06
N LEU A 16 -23.96 -32.38 -8.20
CA LEU A 16 -25.03 -32.14 -7.23
C LEU A 16 -25.40 -30.65 -7.25
N ILE A 17 -26.58 -30.45 -7.85
CA ILE A 17 -27.40 -29.26 -7.88
C ILE A 17 -28.11 -29.15 -6.53
N CYS A 18 -28.19 -27.95 -5.96
CA CYS A 18 -29.26 -27.62 -5.05
C CYS A 18 -29.82 -26.24 -5.40
N GLY A 19 -31.08 -26.26 -5.79
CA GLY A 19 -31.81 -25.15 -6.37
C GLY A 19 -32.60 -24.33 -5.36
N PHE A 20 -32.87 -23.15 -5.80
CA PHE A 20 -34.04 -22.25 -5.67
C PHE A 20 -35.11 -22.51 -4.64
N LEU A 21 -35.46 -21.42 -3.91
CA LEU A 21 -36.85 -21.07 -3.69
C LEU A 21 -37.02 -19.53 -3.73
N ARG A 22 -37.75 -19.08 -4.77
CA ARG A 22 -38.38 -17.76 -4.86
C ARG A 22 -39.77 -17.86 -4.21
N ALA A 23 -40.20 -16.83 -3.50
CA ALA A 23 -41.61 -16.51 -3.36
C ALA A 23 -41.78 -15.00 -3.52
N ALA A 24 -42.59 -14.64 -4.49
CA ALA A 24 -43.12 -13.32 -4.75
C ALA A 24 -44.46 -13.14 -4.01
N SER A 25 -44.78 -11.96 -3.57
CA SER A 25 -46.16 -11.50 -3.56
C SER A 25 -46.28 -9.97 -3.62
N ARG A 26 -47.28 -9.59 -4.38
CA ARG A 26 -47.64 -8.30 -4.93
C ARG A 26 -48.38 -7.39 -3.96
N ASP A 27 -48.26 -6.10 -4.26
CA ASP A 27 -49.27 -5.00 -4.35
C ASP A 27 -50.30 -4.74 -3.24
N GLY A 28 -50.42 -3.47 -2.95
CA GLY A 28 -51.62 -2.87 -2.40
C GLY A 28 -51.44 -1.46 -1.85
N SER A 29 -51.54 -0.48 -2.74
CA SER A 29 -51.71 0.95 -2.43
C SER A 29 -52.98 1.24 -1.62
N ARG A 30 -52.98 2.21 -0.71
CA ARG A 30 -53.91 3.36 -0.63
C ARG A 30 -53.65 4.28 0.57
N SER A 31 -53.64 5.53 0.25
CA SER A 31 -53.69 6.72 1.09
C SER A 31 -54.98 6.78 1.97
N VAL A 32 -54.93 7.52 3.08
CA VAL A 32 -55.86 8.60 3.45
C VAL A 32 -55.54 9.18 4.84
N THR A 33 -55.29 10.47 4.84
CA THR A 33 -55.59 11.59 5.75
C THR A 33 -55.87 11.44 7.26
N ALA A 34 -55.17 12.30 7.95
CA ALA A 34 -55.46 13.21 9.09
C ALA A 34 -56.71 13.02 9.97
N GLY A 35 -56.50 13.19 11.29
CA GLY A 35 -57.55 13.47 12.26
C GLY A 35 -57.00 13.67 13.66
N ARG A 36 -56.99 14.92 14.12
CA ARG A 36 -56.83 15.34 15.52
C ARG A 36 -58.08 14.95 16.32
N SER A 37 -57.94 14.57 17.58
CA SER A 37 -58.66 15.28 18.66
C SER A 37 -58.39 14.69 20.05
N GLN A 38 -58.56 15.54 20.98
CA GLN A 38 -58.23 15.61 22.40
C GLN A 38 -59.16 14.80 23.31
N SER A 39 -58.63 14.66 24.55
CA SER A 39 -59.31 14.67 25.87
C SER A 39 -60.00 13.37 26.31
N LEU A 40 -59.93 12.94 27.52
CA LEU A 40 -60.24 13.48 28.84
C LEU A 40 -59.95 12.46 29.94
N VAL A 41 -59.66 12.98 31.09
CA VAL A 41 -59.48 12.41 32.40
C VAL A 41 -60.63 11.51 32.86
N ALA A 42 -60.30 10.37 33.51
CA ALA A 42 -61.20 9.80 34.52
C ALA A 42 -60.38 9.16 35.65
N VAL A 43 -60.48 9.75 36.81
CA VAL A 43 -60.02 9.25 38.10
C VAL A 43 -61.06 8.26 38.61
N SER A 44 -60.68 7.04 39.02
CA SER A 44 -61.47 6.26 39.96
C SER A 44 -60.58 5.56 40.99
N ARG A 45 -60.90 5.83 42.22
CA ARG A 45 -60.36 5.20 43.44
C ARG A 45 -60.75 3.71 43.49
N CYS A 46 -59.86 2.84 43.85
CA CYS A 46 -60.19 1.65 44.61
C CYS A 46 -59.04 1.10 45.47
N SER A 47 -59.27 1.14 46.71
CA SER A 47 -58.98 0.27 47.88
C SER A 47 -57.62 -0.45 47.98
N ARG A 48 -57.02 -0.20 49.17
CA ARG A 48 -55.95 -0.98 49.80
C ARG A 48 -56.43 -2.41 50.13
N THR A 49 -55.73 -3.40 49.59
CA THR A 49 -55.56 -4.70 50.25
C THR A 49 -54.36 -5.44 49.67
N SER A 50 -53.58 -6.02 50.58
CA SER A 50 -52.61 -7.09 50.48
C SER A 50 -51.28 -6.83 49.74
N TRP A 51 -50.37 -6.22 50.48
CA TRP A 51 -48.93 -6.15 50.10
C TRP A 51 -48.12 -7.38 50.54
N GLU A 52 -48.64 -8.31 51.32
CA GLU A 52 -47.88 -9.45 51.87
C GLU A 52 -47.75 -10.64 50.88
N GLY A 53 -48.66 -10.80 49.94
CA GLY A 53 -48.59 -11.89 48.95
C GLY A 53 -47.64 -11.66 47.79
N LEU A 54 -47.26 -10.42 47.54
CA LEU A 54 -46.40 -10.04 46.40
C LEU A 54 -44.91 -10.20 46.76
N ALA A 55 -44.53 -9.95 48.00
CA ALA A 55 -43.12 -10.04 48.46
C ALA A 55 -42.58 -11.48 48.47
N VAL A 56 -43.43 -12.49 48.75
CA VAL A 56 -43.02 -13.90 48.75
C VAL A 56 -42.87 -14.45 47.35
N ARG A 57 -43.70 -13.99 46.39
CA ARG A 57 -43.59 -14.38 44.99
C ARG A 57 -42.41 -13.71 44.28
N LEU A 58 -42.07 -12.46 44.61
CA LEU A 58 -40.87 -11.79 44.07
C LEU A 58 -39.57 -12.43 44.59
N ARG A 59 -39.49 -12.84 45.86
CA ARG A 59 -38.30 -13.51 46.39
C ARG A 59 -38.07 -14.90 45.81
N ARG A 60 -39.13 -15.65 45.43
CA ARG A 60 -38.99 -16.94 44.74
C ARG A 60 -38.63 -16.75 43.28
N ALA A 61 -39.15 -15.70 42.59
CA ALA A 61 -38.79 -15.39 41.20
C ALA A 61 -37.35 -14.85 41.09
N LEU A 62 -36.86 -14.01 42.02
CA LEU A 62 -35.46 -13.58 42.04
C LEU A 62 -34.47 -14.70 42.37
N GLY A 63 -34.86 -15.63 43.29
CA GLY A 63 -34.02 -16.79 43.60
C GLY A 63 -33.85 -17.76 42.44
N THR A 64 -34.91 -17.99 41.65
CA THR A 64 -34.86 -18.84 40.47
C THR A 64 -34.16 -18.15 39.30
N LEU A 65 -34.24 -16.82 39.16
CA LEU A 65 -33.51 -16.04 38.14
C LEU A 65 -32.01 -15.98 38.40
N LEU A 66 -31.60 -15.90 39.70
CA LEU A 66 -30.17 -15.95 40.08
C LEU A 66 -29.55 -17.33 39.89
N ILE A 67 -30.33 -18.43 40.05
CA ILE A 67 -29.84 -19.79 39.78
C ILE A 67 -29.77 -20.06 38.28
N LEU A 68 -30.66 -19.47 37.45
CA LEU A 68 -30.62 -19.57 35.98
C LEU A 68 -29.54 -18.70 35.34
N LEU A 69 -29.15 -17.57 35.95
CA LEU A 69 -28.00 -16.77 35.50
C LEU A 69 -26.64 -17.38 35.88
N GLY A 70 -26.59 -18.25 36.92
CA GLY A 70 -25.36 -18.94 37.32
C GLY A 70 -25.01 -20.16 36.47
N CYS A 71 -25.89 -20.58 35.56
CA CYS A 71 -25.69 -21.73 34.65
C CYS A 71 -25.61 -21.35 33.16
N LEU A 72 -25.49 -20.06 32.82
CA LEU A 72 -25.03 -19.70 31.48
C LEU A 72 -23.57 -20.14 31.39
N PRO A 73 -23.23 -21.07 30.47
CA PRO A 73 -21.83 -21.34 30.22
C PRO A 73 -21.24 -20.00 29.81
N LEU A 74 -20.29 -19.48 30.59
CA LEU A 74 -19.35 -18.48 30.07
C LEU A 74 -18.91 -19.04 28.70
N PRO A 75 -18.95 -18.26 27.60
CA PRO A 75 -18.35 -18.75 26.39
C PRO A 75 -16.91 -19.11 26.76
N LEU A 76 -16.59 -20.41 26.79
CA LEU A 76 -15.21 -20.83 26.69
C LEU A 76 -14.72 -20.08 25.45
N LEU A 77 -13.88 -19.09 25.66
CA LEU A 77 -13.02 -18.57 24.60
C LEU A 77 -12.36 -19.83 24.07
N ALA A 78 -12.78 -20.29 22.91
CA ALA A 78 -12.11 -21.39 22.24
C ALA A 78 -10.64 -20.98 22.22
N ASP A 79 -9.77 -21.81 22.82
CA ASP A 79 -8.34 -21.58 22.76
C ASP A 79 -8.01 -21.38 21.27
N GLY A 80 -7.63 -20.16 20.93
CA GLY A 80 -7.35 -19.80 19.54
C GLY A 80 -6.28 -20.74 19.00
N GLU A 81 -6.44 -21.18 17.75
CA GLU A 81 -5.43 -22.01 17.08
C GLU A 81 -4.04 -21.42 17.27
N VAL A 82 -3.11 -22.19 17.84
CA VAL A 82 -1.73 -21.77 18.07
C VAL A 82 -0.84 -22.27 16.93
N ILE A 83 -0.28 -21.34 16.18
CA ILE A 83 0.67 -21.60 15.11
C ILE A 83 2.09 -21.37 15.64
N GLN A 84 2.95 -22.39 15.54
CA GLN A 84 4.35 -22.32 15.96
C GLN A 84 5.27 -22.32 14.76
N ALA A 85 6.28 -21.44 14.76
CA ALA A 85 7.30 -21.33 13.74
C ALA A 85 8.64 -20.89 14.36
N ASP A 86 9.73 -21.01 13.62
CA ASP A 86 11.02 -20.39 13.97
C ASP A 86 10.98 -18.87 13.74
N LEU A 87 10.22 -18.43 12.73
CA LEU A 87 10.11 -17.03 12.34
C LEU A 87 8.64 -16.71 11.98
N CYS A 88 8.06 -15.73 12.65
CA CYS A 88 6.76 -15.17 12.30
C CYS A 88 6.96 -13.84 11.57
N ILE A 89 6.45 -13.75 10.35
CA ILE A 89 6.48 -12.56 9.50
C ILE A 89 5.07 -11.98 9.48
N TYR A 90 4.92 -10.80 10.02
CA TYR A 90 3.67 -10.04 9.98
C TYR A 90 3.69 -9.07 8.81
N GLY A 91 2.81 -9.30 7.83
CA GLY A 91 2.74 -8.60 6.55
C GLY A 91 3.22 -9.45 5.36
N GLY A 92 2.29 -9.70 4.43
CA GLY A 92 2.52 -10.43 3.18
C GLY A 92 2.95 -9.55 2.02
N THR A 93 3.58 -8.41 2.28
CA THR A 93 4.16 -7.53 1.25
C THR A 93 5.24 -8.26 0.44
N ALA A 94 5.70 -7.69 -0.66
CA ALA A 94 6.80 -8.29 -1.43
C ALA A 94 8.07 -8.47 -0.58
N GLY A 95 8.33 -7.54 0.37
CA GLY A 95 9.40 -7.68 1.36
C GLY A 95 9.16 -8.82 2.34
N GLY A 96 7.91 -9.03 2.80
CA GLY A 96 7.52 -10.15 3.66
C GLY A 96 7.65 -11.50 2.98
N VAL A 97 7.26 -11.59 1.71
CA VAL A 97 7.45 -12.80 0.88
C VAL A 97 8.93 -13.09 0.69
N ALA A 98 9.75 -12.08 0.36
CA ALA A 98 11.21 -12.26 0.24
C ALA A 98 11.84 -12.74 1.55
N ALA A 99 11.37 -12.24 2.70
CA ALA A 99 11.81 -12.69 4.01
C ALA A 99 11.46 -14.18 4.25
N ALA A 100 10.23 -14.58 3.92
CA ALA A 100 9.78 -15.96 4.11
C ALA A 100 10.53 -16.96 3.23
N VAL A 101 10.73 -16.62 1.95
CA VAL A 101 11.52 -17.43 1.01
C VAL A 101 12.96 -17.57 1.51
N GLN A 102 13.58 -16.49 1.98
CA GLN A 102 14.93 -16.54 2.52
C GLN A 102 15.03 -17.40 3.78
N ALA A 103 14.11 -17.25 4.72
CA ALA A 103 14.07 -18.05 5.94
C ALA A 103 14.00 -19.55 5.62
N ALA A 104 13.12 -19.95 4.72
CA ALA A 104 12.97 -21.34 4.29
C ALA A 104 14.25 -21.87 3.61
N ARG A 105 14.90 -21.08 2.76
CA ARG A 105 16.20 -21.43 2.13
C ARG A 105 17.34 -21.58 3.15
N LEU A 106 17.19 -20.97 4.33
CA LEU A 106 18.10 -21.10 5.46
C LEU A 106 17.71 -22.25 6.41
N GLY A 107 16.71 -23.07 6.03
CA GLY A 107 16.23 -24.21 6.80
C GLY A 107 15.40 -23.83 8.03
N LYS A 108 14.83 -22.62 8.06
CA LYS A 108 13.94 -22.16 9.13
C LYS A 108 12.50 -22.34 8.73
N ASN A 109 11.66 -22.82 9.66
CA ASN A 109 10.22 -22.84 9.48
C ASN A 109 9.68 -21.41 9.67
N ALA A 110 9.19 -20.81 8.59
CA ALA A 110 8.62 -19.47 8.60
C ALA A 110 7.11 -19.51 8.33
N VAL A 111 6.38 -18.55 8.91
CA VAL A 111 4.96 -18.33 8.66
C VAL A 111 4.72 -16.87 8.31
N ILE A 112 3.84 -16.62 7.32
CA ILE A 112 3.33 -15.27 7.02
C ILE A 112 1.93 -15.13 7.62
N ALA A 113 1.72 -14.07 8.40
CA ALA A 113 0.42 -13.59 8.85
C ALA A 113 0.13 -12.26 8.15
N GLU A 114 -0.77 -12.26 7.15
CA GLU A 114 -1.16 -11.09 6.35
C GLU A 114 -2.55 -10.60 6.76
N PHE A 115 -2.70 -9.28 7.03
CA PHE A 115 -3.99 -8.73 7.48
C PHE A 115 -5.00 -8.55 6.34
N GLY A 116 -4.54 -8.50 5.09
CA GLY A 116 -5.34 -8.38 3.87
C GLY A 116 -5.73 -9.74 3.27
N HIS A 117 -6.18 -9.69 2.01
CA HIS A 117 -6.60 -10.84 1.22
C HIS A 117 -5.56 -11.27 0.18
N HIS A 118 -4.54 -10.44 -0.07
CA HIS A 118 -3.59 -10.57 -1.16
C HIS A 118 -2.15 -10.57 -0.64
N LEU A 119 -1.23 -11.09 -1.46
CA LEU A 119 0.20 -11.04 -1.23
C LEU A 119 0.89 -10.06 -2.18
N GLY A 120 2.05 -9.58 -1.78
CA GLY A 120 2.88 -8.71 -2.60
C GLY A 120 2.68 -7.22 -2.35
N GLY A 121 1.66 -6.85 -1.55
CA GLY A 121 1.40 -5.45 -1.24
C GLY A 121 1.24 -4.62 -2.50
N LEU A 122 2.01 -3.52 -2.61
CA LEU A 122 1.92 -2.62 -3.76
C LEU A 122 2.47 -3.24 -5.05
N THR A 123 3.44 -4.15 -4.97
CA THR A 123 4.00 -4.86 -6.14
C THR A 123 2.92 -5.60 -6.93
N SER A 124 1.97 -6.24 -6.26
CA SER A 124 0.81 -6.89 -6.88
C SER A 124 -0.43 -5.99 -6.90
N GLY A 125 -0.43 -4.90 -6.12
CA GLY A 125 -1.56 -3.99 -5.93
C GLY A 125 -1.58 -2.79 -6.88
N GLY A 126 -0.92 -2.87 -8.06
CA GLY A 126 -1.01 -1.87 -9.12
C GLY A 126 0.31 -1.24 -9.56
N LEU A 127 1.39 -1.31 -8.77
CA LEU A 127 2.72 -0.81 -9.15
C LEU A 127 3.38 -1.78 -10.14
N GLY A 128 2.84 -1.90 -11.33
CA GLY A 128 3.37 -2.79 -12.36
C GLY A 128 4.54 -2.19 -13.16
N ALA A 129 4.80 -0.89 -13.03
CA ALA A 129 5.98 -0.21 -13.55
C ALA A 129 6.90 0.17 -12.39
N THR A 130 7.83 -0.71 -12.06
CA THR A 130 8.67 -0.63 -10.84
C THR A 130 9.47 0.67 -10.75
N ASP A 131 9.44 1.31 -9.58
CA ASP A 131 10.33 2.42 -9.23
C ASP A 131 11.69 1.86 -8.80
N ILE A 132 12.71 2.01 -9.64
CA ILE A 132 13.94 1.21 -9.56
C ILE A 132 15.14 2.03 -9.05
N GLY A 133 15.33 3.21 -9.57
CA GLY A 133 16.58 3.96 -9.46
C GLY A 133 17.69 3.33 -10.31
N ASN A 134 18.51 2.46 -9.74
CA ASN A 134 19.58 1.79 -10.45
C ASN A 134 19.45 0.26 -10.38
N LYS A 135 19.20 -0.36 -11.53
CA LYS A 135 18.97 -1.81 -11.67
C LYS A 135 20.14 -2.67 -11.16
N ALA A 136 21.37 -2.18 -11.28
CA ALA A 136 22.56 -2.89 -10.84
C ALA A 136 22.73 -2.93 -9.31
N ALA A 137 22.00 -2.07 -8.59
CA ALA A 137 21.98 -2.08 -7.13
C ALA A 137 21.05 -3.17 -6.55
N ILE A 138 20.21 -3.78 -7.39
CA ILE A 138 19.19 -4.76 -6.98
C ILE A 138 19.77 -6.16 -7.14
N GLY A 139 19.96 -6.88 -6.02
CA GLY A 139 20.46 -8.24 -5.95
C GLY A 139 19.50 -9.21 -5.26
N GLY A 140 19.99 -10.42 -4.98
CA GLY A 140 19.30 -11.43 -4.19
C GLY A 140 17.93 -11.84 -4.71
N ILE A 141 17.00 -12.06 -3.79
CA ILE A 141 15.62 -12.48 -4.08
C ILE A 141 14.86 -11.42 -4.87
N ALA A 142 15.13 -10.14 -4.65
CA ALA A 142 14.52 -9.07 -5.46
C ALA A 142 14.87 -9.25 -6.94
N ARG A 143 16.14 -9.45 -7.27
CA ARG A 143 16.55 -9.69 -8.66
C ARG A 143 15.99 -10.99 -9.22
N GLU A 144 15.89 -12.05 -8.41
CA GLU A 144 15.24 -13.31 -8.79
C GLU A 144 13.77 -13.10 -9.16
N PHE A 145 13.03 -12.31 -8.39
CA PHE A 145 11.63 -11.98 -8.70
C PHE A 145 11.51 -11.35 -10.10
N TYR A 146 12.30 -10.32 -10.41
CA TYR A 146 12.28 -9.68 -11.73
C TYR A 146 12.81 -10.58 -12.85
N HIS A 147 13.66 -11.56 -12.53
CA HIS A 147 14.04 -12.61 -13.47
C HIS A 147 12.86 -13.54 -13.78
N ARG A 148 12.10 -13.96 -12.78
CA ARG A 148 10.90 -14.79 -12.97
C ARG A 148 9.83 -14.07 -13.78
N ILE A 149 9.68 -12.76 -13.60
CA ILE A 149 8.86 -11.91 -14.47
C ILE A 149 9.35 -12.01 -15.95
N ALA A 150 10.65 -11.88 -16.18
CA ALA A 150 11.22 -12.00 -17.53
C ALA A 150 10.96 -13.39 -18.16
N LEU A 151 11.07 -14.45 -17.37
CA LEU A 151 10.76 -15.82 -17.81
C LEU A 151 9.27 -15.97 -18.16
N HIS A 152 8.36 -15.40 -17.37
CA HIS A 152 6.93 -15.43 -17.69
C HIS A 152 6.65 -14.78 -19.06
N TYR A 153 7.18 -13.57 -19.30
CA TYR A 153 6.97 -12.86 -20.55
C TYR A 153 7.89 -13.34 -21.70
N ALA A 154 8.76 -14.31 -21.48
CA ALA A 154 9.42 -15.04 -22.57
C ALA A 154 8.44 -15.99 -23.28
N GLU A 155 7.41 -16.45 -22.58
CA GLU A 155 6.39 -17.34 -23.13
C GLU A 155 5.42 -16.61 -24.05
N THR A 156 5.12 -17.20 -25.20
CA THR A 156 4.21 -16.60 -26.20
C THR A 156 2.78 -16.43 -25.66
N ASN A 157 2.31 -17.35 -24.83
CA ASN A 157 0.97 -17.32 -24.26
C ASN A 157 0.76 -16.25 -23.17
N ALA A 158 1.83 -15.61 -22.70
CA ALA A 158 1.74 -14.44 -21.81
C ALA A 158 1.22 -13.18 -22.51
N TRP A 159 1.27 -13.15 -23.84
CA TRP A 159 0.88 -12.00 -24.66
C TRP A 159 -0.51 -12.24 -25.28
N ARG A 160 -1.53 -11.58 -24.71
CA ARG A 160 -2.93 -11.80 -25.09
C ARG A 160 -3.51 -10.68 -25.98
N PHE A 161 -3.13 -9.43 -25.70
CA PHE A 161 -3.70 -8.25 -26.33
C PHE A 161 -2.69 -7.45 -27.14
N GLU A 162 -1.46 -7.90 -27.19
CA GLU A 162 -0.36 -7.20 -27.83
C GLU A 162 0.73 -8.21 -28.23
N GLN A 163 1.51 -7.90 -29.22
CA GLN A 163 2.67 -8.72 -29.58
C GLN A 163 3.90 -8.27 -28.79
N ARG A 164 4.69 -9.26 -28.31
CA ARG A 164 5.90 -9.02 -27.52
C ARG A 164 6.84 -8.00 -28.17
N ASP A 165 7.15 -8.19 -29.46
CA ASP A 165 8.11 -7.35 -30.17
C ASP A 165 7.59 -5.92 -30.36
N GLU A 166 6.27 -5.73 -30.54
CA GLU A 166 5.62 -4.43 -30.61
C GLU A 166 5.71 -3.70 -29.27
N TYR A 167 5.48 -4.43 -28.16
CA TYR A 167 5.62 -3.87 -26.82
C TYR A 167 7.02 -3.30 -26.60
N PHE A 168 8.07 -4.09 -26.83
CA PHE A 168 9.44 -3.64 -26.62
C PHE A 168 9.91 -2.57 -27.61
N ALA A 169 9.38 -2.57 -28.82
CA ALA A 169 9.70 -1.53 -29.82
C ALA A 169 9.13 -0.15 -29.47
N SER A 170 7.95 -0.10 -28.82
CA SER A 170 7.22 1.15 -28.62
C SER A 170 6.88 1.49 -27.18
N ARG A 171 6.75 0.51 -26.28
CA ARG A 171 6.18 0.65 -24.96
C ARG A 171 7.03 0.07 -23.82
N GLY A 172 8.10 -0.65 -24.11
CA GLY A 172 8.91 -1.39 -23.14
C GLY A 172 9.34 -0.59 -21.89
N GLY A 173 9.34 0.73 -21.99
CA GLY A 173 9.45 1.66 -20.86
C GLY A 173 10.69 1.40 -20.00
N ARG A 174 10.46 0.89 -18.78
CA ARG A 174 11.52 0.56 -17.81
C ARG A 174 12.20 -0.78 -18.10
N SER A 175 11.69 -1.58 -19.07
CA SER A 175 12.25 -2.86 -19.49
C SER A 175 12.74 -2.75 -20.93
N ALA A 176 13.97 -3.17 -21.20
CA ALA A 176 14.50 -3.25 -22.56
C ALA A 176 14.60 -4.70 -23.00
N LEU A 177 14.32 -4.99 -24.28
CA LEU A 177 14.41 -6.35 -24.84
C LEU A 177 15.78 -6.98 -24.60
N ALA A 178 16.85 -6.20 -24.70
CA ALA A 178 18.21 -6.65 -24.43
C ALA A 178 18.44 -7.10 -22.98
N GLU A 179 17.66 -6.60 -22.03
CA GLU A 179 17.75 -6.95 -20.60
C GLU A 179 17.08 -8.30 -20.27
N LEU A 180 16.24 -8.81 -21.16
CA LEU A 180 15.58 -10.11 -20.98
C LEU A 180 16.48 -11.28 -21.39
N SER A 181 17.53 -11.02 -22.15
CA SER A 181 18.39 -12.05 -22.72
C SER A 181 19.41 -12.55 -21.72
N GLY A 182 19.62 -13.87 -21.68
CA GLY A 182 20.64 -14.53 -20.85
C GLY A 182 20.14 -15.02 -19.50
N PRO A 183 21.01 -15.69 -18.74
CA PRO A 183 20.66 -16.37 -17.49
C PRO A 183 20.25 -15.44 -16.35
N ASP A 184 20.59 -14.15 -16.46
CA ASP A 184 20.27 -13.12 -15.47
C ASP A 184 19.31 -12.06 -16.03
N GLY A 185 18.59 -12.37 -17.11
CA GLY A 185 17.62 -11.45 -17.73
C GLY A 185 16.54 -11.03 -16.74
N THR A 186 16.17 -9.75 -16.76
CA THR A 186 15.15 -9.19 -15.84
C THR A 186 14.14 -8.33 -16.58
N MET A 187 12.91 -8.30 -16.09
CA MET A 187 11.86 -7.43 -16.60
C MET A 187 11.24 -6.63 -15.44
N TRP A 188 11.09 -5.33 -15.63
CA TRP A 188 10.75 -4.37 -14.58
C TRP A 188 9.35 -3.75 -14.75
N THR A 189 8.62 -4.22 -15.74
CA THR A 189 7.23 -3.89 -16.02
C THR A 189 6.43 -5.18 -16.16
N PHE A 190 5.29 -5.25 -15.52
CA PHE A 190 4.48 -6.47 -15.45
C PHE A 190 3.03 -6.17 -15.08
N GLU A 191 2.16 -7.11 -15.35
CA GLU A 191 0.76 -7.08 -14.93
C GLU A 191 0.65 -7.41 -13.43
N PRO A 192 -0.22 -6.73 -12.64
CA PRO A 192 -0.36 -6.96 -11.21
C PRO A 192 -0.61 -8.42 -10.82
N ARG A 193 -1.53 -9.13 -11.49
CA ARG A 193 -1.82 -10.54 -11.26
C ARG A 193 -0.59 -11.44 -11.46
N VAL A 194 0.25 -11.13 -12.45
CA VAL A 194 1.48 -11.92 -12.72
C VAL A 194 2.47 -11.79 -11.57
N ALA A 195 2.57 -10.60 -10.98
CA ALA A 195 3.42 -10.40 -9.81
C ALA A 195 2.94 -11.22 -8.62
N GLU A 196 1.64 -11.23 -8.33
CA GLU A 196 1.06 -12.01 -7.23
C GLU A 196 1.26 -13.51 -7.45
N ASP A 197 0.98 -14.01 -8.67
CA ASP A 197 1.18 -15.42 -9.04
C ASP A 197 2.62 -15.87 -8.82
N ILE A 198 3.61 -15.07 -9.20
CA ILE A 198 5.03 -15.38 -9.02
C ILE A 198 5.42 -15.40 -7.54
N LEU A 199 4.91 -14.47 -6.73
CA LEU A 199 5.15 -14.47 -5.28
C LEU A 199 4.55 -15.71 -4.61
N PHE A 200 3.35 -16.13 -5.00
CA PHE A 200 2.76 -17.38 -4.54
C PHE A 200 3.58 -18.61 -4.99
N GLN A 201 4.08 -18.64 -6.23
CA GLN A 201 4.95 -19.73 -6.70
C GLN A 201 6.22 -19.83 -5.84
N MET A 202 6.88 -18.71 -5.53
CA MET A 202 8.09 -18.69 -4.69
C MET A 202 7.82 -19.23 -3.28
N LEU A 203 6.67 -18.92 -2.69
CA LEU A 203 6.26 -19.46 -1.38
C LEU A 203 5.91 -20.94 -1.45
N ASN A 204 5.23 -21.38 -2.50
CA ASN A 204 4.88 -22.78 -2.72
C ASN A 204 6.15 -23.67 -2.88
N GLU A 205 7.16 -23.19 -3.61
CA GLU A 205 8.44 -23.89 -3.77
C GLU A 205 9.13 -24.11 -2.41
N THR A 206 8.98 -23.18 -1.50
CA THR A 206 9.56 -23.25 -0.14
C THR A 206 8.61 -23.88 0.89
N LYS A 207 7.38 -24.20 0.50
CA LYS A 207 6.33 -24.73 1.38
C LYS A 207 6.04 -23.84 2.59
N THR A 208 6.20 -22.53 2.43
CA THR A 208 5.95 -21.57 3.49
C THR A 208 4.45 -21.41 3.73
N ALA A 209 4.00 -21.55 4.98
CA ALA A 209 2.62 -21.36 5.34
C ALA A 209 2.22 -19.88 5.31
N VAL A 210 1.07 -19.59 4.69
CA VAL A 210 0.49 -18.24 4.58
C VAL A 210 -0.91 -18.24 5.19
N TYR A 211 -1.15 -17.28 6.07
CA TYR A 211 -2.46 -17.03 6.67
C TYR A 211 -2.90 -15.61 6.31
N LEU A 212 -3.94 -15.51 5.51
CA LEU A 212 -4.55 -14.22 5.13
C LEU A 212 -5.59 -13.80 6.18
N GLN A 213 -6.01 -12.52 6.16
CA GLN A 213 -7.00 -11.93 7.07
C GLN A 213 -6.60 -12.01 8.55
N GLN A 214 -5.32 -11.85 8.83
CA GLN A 214 -4.75 -11.90 10.18
C GLN A 214 -4.49 -10.50 10.72
N ARG A 215 -5.53 -9.85 11.28
CA ARG A 215 -5.41 -8.53 11.89
C ARG A 215 -4.86 -8.64 13.31
N LEU A 216 -3.76 -7.95 13.56
CA LEU A 216 -3.05 -8.00 14.84
C LEU A 216 -3.84 -7.31 15.96
N ALA A 217 -4.28 -8.08 16.94
CA ALA A 217 -4.96 -7.57 18.15
C ALA A 217 -3.95 -7.17 19.24
N SER A 218 -3.03 -8.07 19.60
CA SER A 218 -2.10 -7.84 20.70
C SER A 218 -0.75 -8.52 20.51
N VAL A 219 0.25 -8.02 21.25
CA VAL A 219 1.61 -8.56 21.34
C VAL A 219 1.92 -8.88 22.79
N LYS A 220 2.38 -10.11 23.06
CA LYS A 220 2.88 -10.49 24.38
C LYS A 220 4.40 -10.48 24.37
N LYS A 221 4.98 -9.84 25.37
CA LYS A 221 6.43 -9.79 25.59
C LYS A 221 6.77 -10.36 26.97
N GLU A 222 7.89 -11.03 27.04
CA GLU A 222 8.54 -11.44 28.29
C GLU A 222 9.96 -10.88 28.29
N GLY A 223 10.21 -9.97 29.23
CA GLY A 223 11.42 -9.14 29.19
C GLY A 223 11.47 -8.30 27.91
N GLY A 224 12.60 -8.30 27.22
CA GLY A 224 12.81 -7.60 25.95
C GLY A 224 12.33 -8.36 24.70
N ARG A 225 11.68 -9.53 24.83
CA ARG A 225 11.38 -10.43 23.69
C ARG A 225 9.88 -10.61 23.49
N ILE A 226 9.45 -10.55 22.24
CA ILE A 226 8.10 -10.98 21.84
C ILE A 226 8.05 -12.50 21.94
N THR A 227 7.03 -13.04 22.62
CA THR A 227 6.79 -14.49 22.73
C THR A 227 5.65 -14.96 21.86
N GLU A 228 4.63 -14.13 21.69
CA GLU A 228 3.49 -14.41 20.82
C GLU A 228 2.81 -13.14 20.33
N ILE A 229 2.11 -13.27 19.21
CA ILE A 229 1.19 -12.26 18.69
C ILE A 229 -0.19 -12.90 18.51
N THR A 230 -1.24 -12.17 18.88
CA THR A 230 -2.62 -12.64 18.81
C THR A 230 -3.40 -11.80 17.80
N MET A 231 -4.16 -12.47 16.94
CA MET A 231 -4.99 -11.84 15.91
C MET A 231 -6.41 -11.56 16.43
N GLU A 232 -7.14 -10.64 15.78
CA GLU A 232 -8.55 -10.33 16.11
C GLU A 232 -9.47 -11.56 16.00
N ASN A 233 -9.14 -12.53 15.15
CA ASN A 233 -9.87 -13.79 15.01
C ASN A 233 -9.49 -14.86 16.05
N GLY A 234 -8.65 -14.52 17.03
CA GLY A 234 -8.24 -15.40 18.11
C GLY A 234 -7.03 -16.30 17.81
N LYS A 235 -6.52 -16.35 16.57
CA LYS A 235 -5.31 -17.11 16.25
C LYS A 235 -4.09 -16.52 16.95
N VAL A 236 -3.19 -17.40 17.42
CA VAL A 236 -1.96 -17.02 18.13
C VAL A 236 -0.76 -17.54 17.36
N TYR A 237 0.21 -16.68 17.10
CA TYR A 237 1.48 -17.06 16.47
C TYR A 237 2.60 -16.95 17.50
N ARG A 238 3.31 -18.07 17.71
CA ARG A 238 4.46 -18.17 18.62
C ARG A 238 5.72 -18.42 17.83
N ALA A 239 6.72 -17.58 18.04
CA ALA A 239 8.02 -17.72 17.41
C ALA A 239 9.13 -17.12 18.28
N PRO A 240 10.36 -17.63 18.21
CA PRO A 240 11.51 -17.00 18.84
C PRO A 240 11.97 -15.72 18.11
N MET A 241 11.61 -15.52 16.84
CA MET A 241 11.93 -14.32 16.04
C MET A 241 10.72 -13.81 15.27
N PHE A 242 10.64 -12.48 15.09
CA PHE A 242 9.57 -11.79 14.40
C PHE A 242 10.11 -10.79 13.37
N ILE A 243 9.35 -10.60 12.28
CA ILE A 243 9.59 -9.54 11.30
C ILE A 243 8.29 -8.77 11.11
N ASP A 244 8.32 -7.43 11.25
CA ASP A 244 7.24 -6.55 10.81
C ASP A 244 7.50 -6.12 9.36
N ALA A 245 6.81 -6.76 8.44
CA ALA A 245 6.90 -6.48 7.00
C ALA A 245 5.66 -5.75 6.46
N THR A 246 4.97 -5.00 7.33
CA THR A 246 3.82 -4.17 6.94
C THR A 246 4.25 -2.75 6.55
N TYR A 247 3.44 -2.06 5.75
CA TYR A 247 3.65 -0.63 5.46
C TYR A 247 3.27 0.27 6.65
N GLU A 248 2.55 -0.27 7.64
CA GLU A 248 2.01 0.45 8.80
C GLU A 248 2.90 0.37 10.05
N GLY A 249 3.69 -0.70 10.20
CA GLY A 249 4.51 -0.94 11.40
C GLY A 249 3.66 -1.28 12.63
N ASP A 250 2.59 -2.06 12.47
CA ASP A 250 1.67 -2.35 13.58
C ASP A 250 2.28 -3.29 14.62
N LEU A 251 3.05 -4.29 14.20
CA LEU A 251 3.75 -5.19 15.12
C LEU A 251 4.82 -4.43 15.90
N MET A 252 5.60 -3.60 15.22
CA MET A 252 6.59 -2.72 15.81
C MET A 252 5.97 -1.83 16.90
N ALA A 253 4.89 -1.13 16.56
CA ALA A 253 4.22 -0.20 17.48
C ALA A 253 3.62 -0.93 18.69
N LYS A 254 2.91 -2.07 18.48
CA LYS A 254 2.33 -2.88 19.56
C LYS A 254 3.37 -3.58 20.43
N ALA A 255 4.58 -3.81 19.90
CA ALA A 255 5.72 -4.30 20.67
C ALA A 255 6.37 -3.20 21.55
N GLY A 256 5.92 -1.96 21.46
CA GLY A 256 6.47 -0.84 22.24
C GLY A 256 7.80 -0.32 21.72
N VAL A 257 8.09 -0.49 20.42
CA VAL A 257 9.27 0.07 19.76
C VAL A 257 8.99 1.51 19.39
N SER A 258 9.97 2.39 19.59
CA SER A 258 9.89 3.82 19.28
C SER A 258 9.78 4.07 17.77
N TYR A 259 8.90 4.99 17.39
CA TYR A 259 8.71 5.40 16.00
C TYR A 259 8.34 6.89 15.89
N SER A 260 8.49 7.46 14.69
CA SER A 260 7.96 8.77 14.31
C SER A 260 6.86 8.64 13.25
N VAL A 261 6.04 9.68 13.14
CA VAL A 261 5.01 9.87 12.10
C VAL A 261 5.05 11.33 11.68
N GLY A 262 4.87 11.60 10.40
CA GLY A 262 4.99 12.95 9.86
C GLY A 262 6.41 13.30 9.45
N ARG A 263 6.71 14.60 9.36
CA ARG A 263 8.00 15.10 8.88
C ARG A 263 8.83 15.64 10.05
N GLU A 264 10.08 15.23 10.17
CA GLU A 264 11.04 15.84 11.09
C GLU A 264 11.41 17.24 10.63
N GLY A 265 11.67 18.15 11.56
CA GLY A 265 12.27 19.44 11.22
C GLY A 265 13.72 19.28 10.74
N ASN A 266 14.14 20.11 9.78
CA ASN A 266 15.51 20.10 9.23
C ASN A 266 16.59 20.14 10.31
N ALA A 267 16.37 20.89 11.40
CA ALA A 267 17.33 21.03 12.49
C ALA A 267 17.59 19.73 13.25
N GLN A 268 16.66 18.78 13.26
CA GLN A 268 16.76 17.56 14.07
C GLN A 268 17.91 16.65 13.61
N TYR A 269 18.14 16.56 12.30
CA TYR A 269 19.20 15.76 11.70
C TYR A 269 20.12 16.57 10.78
N THR A 270 20.06 17.90 10.87
CA THR A 270 20.83 18.82 10.02
C THR A 270 20.54 18.63 8.52
N GLU A 271 19.32 18.26 8.19
CA GLU A 271 18.84 18.05 6.82
C GLU A 271 18.42 19.37 6.16
N THR A 272 18.21 19.35 4.83
CA THR A 272 17.83 20.53 4.05
C THR A 272 16.52 20.35 3.29
N LEU A 273 16.07 19.11 3.11
CA LEU A 273 14.92 18.76 2.30
C LEU A 273 13.72 18.26 3.11
N ASN A 274 13.87 18.11 4.42
CA ASN A 274 12.82 17.63 5.32
C ASN A 274 11.91 18.79 5.81
N GLY A 275 10.86 18.43 6.57
CA GLY A 275 9.90 19.40 7.12
C GLY A 275 9.07 20.11 6.06
N VAL A 276 8.43 21.22 6.47
CA VAL A 276 7.66 22.10 5.60
C VAL A 276 8.55 22.68 4.50
N ARG A 277 8.07 22.68 3.24
CA ARG A 277 8.83 23.17 2.10
C ARG A 277 8.56 24.65 1.83
N ALA A 278 9.62 25.41 1.60
CA ALA A 278 9.51 26.81 1.16
C ALA A 278 8.89 26.90 -0.24
N GLU A 279 9.27 25.96 -1.09
CA GLU A 279 8.85 25.89 -2.50
C GLU A 279 8.53 24.43 -2.88
N THR A 280 7.48 24.27 -3.69
CA THR A 280 7.05 22.99 -4.26
C THR A 280 6.88 23.16 -5.78
N PRO A 281 7.97 23.02 -6.56
CA PRO A 281 7.94 23.36 -7.99
C PRO A 281 7.24 22.30 -8.85
N LYS A 282 7.04 21.06 -8.36
CA LYS A 282 6.40 19.98 -9.09
C LYS A 282 5.04 19.65 -8.51
N HIS A 283 4.19 19.03 -9.32
CA HIS A 283 2.82 18.69 -8.94
C HIS A 283 2.06 19.87 -8.33
N GLN A 284 2.27 21.08 -8.93
CA GLN A 284 1.72 22.35 -8.51
C GLN A 284 0.69 22.88 -9.50
N PHE A 285 -0.19 23.76 -9.04
CA PHE A 285 -1.02 24.58 -9.93
C PHE A 285 -0.15 25.51 -10.76
N THR A 286 -0.32 25.49 -12.07
CA THR A 286 0.47 26.32 -12.99
C THR A 286 -0.18 27.66 -13.29
N VAL A 287 -1.40 27.87 -12.83
CA VAL A 287 -2.16 29.11 -12.85
C VAL A 287 -2.81 29.32 -11.49
N SER A 288 -3.12 30.57 -11.15
CA SER A 288 -3.84 30.89 -9.91
C SER A 288 -5.25 30.32 -9.93
N VAL A 289 -5.63 29.63 -8.85
CA VAL A 289 -6.96 29.04 -8.68
C VAL A 289 -7.54 29.52 -7.36
N ASP A 290 -8.73 30.10 -7.42
CA ASP A 290 -9.44 30.57 -6.24
C ASP A 290 -9.84 29.41 -5.33
N PRO A 291 -9.50 29.46 -4.03
CA PRO A 291 -9.67 28.35 -3.10
C PRO A 291 -11.00 28.37 -2.32
N TYR A 292 -11.80 29.45 -2.45
CA TYR A 292 -12.94 29.71 -1.58
C TYR A 292 -14.25 29.17 -2.16
N VAL A 293 -15.20 28.85 -1.30
CA VAL A 293 -16.54 28.37 -1.72
C VAL A 293 -17.20 29.35 -2.67
N LYS A 294 -17.23 30.66 -2.30
CA LYS A 294 -17.56 31.74 -3.21
C LYS A 294 -16.27 32.39 -3.68
N ALA A 295 -16.05 32.42 -4.97
CA ALA A 295 -14.84 32.98 -5.55
C ALA A 295 -14.59 34.43 -5.05
N GLY A 296 -13.36 34.68 -4.58
CA GLY A 296 -12.93 35.98 -4.04
C GLY A 296 -13.44 36.31 -2.63
N ASP A 297 -14.17 35.42 -1.97
CA ASP A 297 -14.73 35.63 -0.63
C ASP A 297 -14.13 34.66 0.40
N PRO A 298 -13.06 35.06 1.13
CA PRO A 298 -12.45 34.23 2.16
C PRO A 298 -13.40 33.79 3.29
N ASP A 299 -14.40 34.62 3.60
CA ASP A 299 -15.36 34.34 4.67
C ASP A 299 -16.38 33.25 4.29
N SER A 300 -16.44 32.89 3.00
CA SER A 300 -17.30 31.83 2.52
C SER A 300 -16.79 30.40 2.84
N GLY A 301 -15.56 30.29 3.38
CA GLY A 301 -14.91 29.04 3.68
C GLY A 301 -14.13 28.45 2.48
N LEU A 302 -13.41 27.35 2.73
CA LEU A 302 -12.53 26.71 1.76
C LEU A 302 -13.28 25.63 0.94
N LEU A 303 -12.87 25.48 -0.31
CA LEU A 303 -13.28 24.36 -1.15
C LEU A 303 -12.82 23.01 -0.54
N PRO A 304 -13.52 21.92 -0.86
CA PRO A 304 -13.12 20.59 -0.41
C PRO A 304 -11.64 20.28 -0.70
N PHE A 305 -10.99 19.60 0.24
CA PHE A 305 -9.59 19.13 0.15
C PHE A 305 -8.52 20.23 0.20
N ILE A 306 -8.89 21.43 0.65
CA ILE A 306 -7.95 22.48 1.03
C ILE A 306 -7.88 22.50 2.56
N GLN A 307 -6.67 22.37 3.13
CA GLN A 307 -6.45 22.40 4.56
C GLN A 307 -6.47 23.86 5.06
N PRO A 308 -7.01 24.12 6.26
CA PRO A 308 -6.91 25.43 6.88
C PRO A 308 -5.46 25.71 7.33
N GLY A 309 -5.10 26.98 7.40
CA GLY A 309 -3.78 27.45 7.85
C GLY A 309 -2.88 27.88 6.70
N ASP A 310 -1.67 28.30 7.07
CA ASP A 310 -0.66 28.87 6.18
C ASP A 310 0.41 27.85 5.70
N GLY A 311 0.25 26.58 6.10
CA GLY A 311 1.17 25.50 5.76
C GLY A 311 2.38 25.38 6.67
N GLY A 312 2.58 26.29 7.64
CA GLY A 312 3.68 26.26 8.59
C GLY A 312 4.96 26.95 8.11
N ARG A 313 6.01 26.91 8.92
CA ARG A 313 7.29 27.58 8.62
C ARG A 313 8.22 26.63 7.86
N PRO A 314 8.87 27.09 6.79
CA PRO A 314 9.85 26.28 6.08
C PRO A 314 10.94 25.70 6.98
N GLY A 315 11.13 24.39 6.88
CA GLY A 315 12.10 23.63 7.67
C GLY A 315 11.61 23.13 9.02
N ASP A 316 10.43 23.56 9.49
CA ASP A 316 9.83 23.00 10.71
C ASP A 316 9.23 21.61 10.44
N GLY A 317 9.29 20.74 11.45
CA GLY A 317 8.61 19.44 11.40
C GLY A 317 7.11 19.58 11.67
N ASP A 318 6.34 18.63 11.13
CA ASP A 318 4.90 18.55 11.37
C ASP A 318 4.38 17.09 11.34
N ALA A 319 3.09 16.91 11.58
CA ALA A 319 2.44 15.60 11.52
C ALA A 319 1.89 15.24 10.12
N SER A 320 2.17 16.05 9.11
CA SER A 320 1.68 15.83 7.76
C SER A 320 2.41 14.66 7.09
N LEU A 321 1.66 13.91 6.29
CA LEU A 321 2.16 12.76 5.53
C LEU A 321 2.04 13.06 4.04
N GLN A 322 2.97 12.55 3.26
CA GLN A 322 2.80 12.54 1.81
C GLN A 322 1.52 11.79 1.41
N ALA A 323 0.82 12.32 0.44
CA ALA A 323 -0.50 11.83 0.04
C ALA A 323 -0.48 10.36 -0.38
N TYR A 324 -1.59 9.65 -0.10
CA TYR A 324 -1.83 8.31 -0.63
C TYR A 324 -2.71 8.38 -1.87
N ASN A 325 -2.59 7.33 -2.70
CA ASN A 325 -3.48 7.10 -3.83
C ASN A 325 -3.62 5.59 -4.13
N PHE A 326 -4.16 5.25 -5.29
CA PHE A 326 -4.09 3.92 -5.87
C PHE A 326 -3.27 3.97 -7.17
N ARG A 327 -2.46 2.94 -7.42
CA ARG A 327 -1.81 2.73 -8.72
C ARG A 327 -2.81 2.02 -9.63
N LEU A 328 -3.38 2.75 -10.59
CA LEU A 328 -4.51 2.25 -11.38
C LEU A 328 -4.02 1.42 -12.56
N CYS A 329 -4.59 0.23 -12.74
CA CYS A 329 -4.37 -0.61 -13.91
C CYS A 329 -5.47 -0.38 -14.94
N TYR A 330 -5.18 0.46 -15.92
CA TYR A 330 -6.10 0.86 -16.99
C TYR A 330 -5.58 0.43 -18.36
N THR A 331 -6.51 0.37 -19.32
CA THR A 331 -6.19 0.03 -20.71
C THR A 331 -7.04 0.82 -21.69
N LYS A 332 -6.53 0.98 -22.92
CA LYS A 332 -7.30 1.43 -24.09
C LYS A 332 -7.79 0.26 -24.95
N GLU A 333 -7.37 -0.97 -24.67
CA GLU A 333 -7.74 -2.16 -25.44
C GLU A 333 -9.25 -2.43 -25.29
N PRO A 334 -10.05 -2.31 -26.37
CA PRO A 334 -11.51 -2.42 -26.28
C PRO A 334 -11.99 -3.78 -25.74
N ALA A 335 -11.27 -4.87 -26.05
CA ALA A 335 -11.62 -6.23 -25.61
C ALA A 335 -11.40 -6.43 -24.11
N ASN A 336 -10.50 -5.63 -23.49
CA ASN A 336 -10.11 -5.73 -22.08
C ASN A 336 -10.53 -4.53 -21.24
N ARG A 337 -11.18 -3.52 -21.82
CA ARG A 337 -11.54 -2.27 -21.14
C ARG A 337 -12.95 -2.31 -20.56
N LEU A 338 -13.09 -1.88 -19.30
CA LEU A 338 -14.38 -1.57 -18.69
C LEU A 338 -14.72 -0.08 -18.85
N ALA A 339 -16.00 0.23 -18.97
CA ALA A 339 -16.47 1.60 -18.95
C ALA A 339 -16.35 2.24 -17.56
N HIS A 340 -16.16 3.55 -17.52
CA HIS A 340 -16.21 4.31 -16.26
C HIS A 340 -17.61 4.22 -15.65
N ARG A 341 -17.68 3.75 -14.41
CA ARG A 341 -18.92 3.67 -13.64
C ARG A 341 -19.01 4.87 -12.69
N LYS A 342 -20.22 5.43 -12.56
CA LYS A 342 -20.48 6.47 -11.56
C LYS A 342 -20.32 5.88 -10.16
N PRO A 343 -19.39 6.41 -9.32
CA PRO A 343 -19.25 5.94 -7.96
C PRO A 343 -20.54 6.19 -7.16
N GLN A 344 -20.86 5.29 -6.22
CA GLN A 344 -22.07 5.36 -5.42
C GLN A 344 -22.19 6.68 -4.64
N LYS A 345 -21.08 7.17 -4.10
CA LYS A 345 -20.99 8.42 -3.32
C LYS A 345 -20.41 9.59 -4.13
N TYR A 346 -20.58 9.56 -5.46
CA TYR A 346 -20.07 10.63 -6.31
C TYR A 346 -20.78 11.96 -6.04
N ASP A 347 -19.98 12.96 -5.72
CA ASP A 347 -20.40 14.34 -5.53
C ASP A 347 -19.51 15.26 -6.38
N PRO A 348 -20.04 15.91 -7.44
CA PRO A 348 -19.27 16.78 -8.30
C PRO A 348 -18.71 18.01 -7.58
N ALA A 349 -19.30 18.46 -6.47
CA ALA A 349 -18.82 19.58 -5.69
C ALA A 349 -17.42 19.32 -5.09
N LYS A 350 -17.07 18.06 -4.85
CA LYS A 350 -15.71 17.67 -4.40
C LYS A 350 -14.63 17.97 -5.43
N TYR A 351 -14.98 18.17 -6.70
CA TYR A 351 -14.05 18.46 -7.79
C TYR A 351 -14.16 19.91 -8.29
N GLU A 352 -14.78 20.79 -7.50
CA GLU A 352 -14.92 22.22 -7.84
C GLU A 352 -13.55 22.87 -8.07
N LEU A 353 -12.56 22.60 -7.21
CA LEU A 353 -11.20 23.11 -7.38
C LEU A 353 -10.58 22.65 -8.71
N LEU A 354 -10.79 21.37 -9.10
CA LEU A 354 -10.34 20.85 -10.39
C LEU A 354 -11.03 21.56 -11.54
N ALA A 355 -12.34 21.76 -11.47
CA ALA A 355 -13.11 22.46 -12.50
C ALA A 355 -12.59 23.89 -12.71
N ARG A 356 -12.41 24.65 -11.61
CA ARG A 356 -11.82 26.00 -11.66
C ARG A 356 -10.41 26.01 -12.22
N TYR A 357 -9.59 25.00 -11.89
CA TYR A 357 -8.25 24.88 -12.43
C TYR A 357 -8.26 24.68 -13.95
N LEU A 358 -9.13 23.80 -14.46
CA LEU A 358 -9.28 23.58 -15.89
C LEU A 358 -9.77 24.85 -16.61
N GLU A 359 -10.75 25.55 -16.05
CA GLU A 359 -11.27 26.81 -16.59
C GLU A 359 -10.20 27.93 -16.58
N ALA A 360 -9.43 28.04 -15.49
CA ALA A 360 -8.33 29.00 -15.40
C ALA A 360 -7.21 28.73 -16.43
N LEU A 361 -6.89 27.46 -16.70
CA LEU A 361 -5.93 27.08 -17.75
C LEU A 361 -6.42 27.49 -19.14
N VAL A 362 -7.70 27.26 -19.44
CA VAL A 362 -8.31 27.70 -20.71
C VAL A 362 -8.31 29.22 -20.83
N ALA A 363 -8.69 29.94 -19.77
CA ALA A 363 -8.70 31.40 -19.75
C ALA A 363 -7.30 32.01 -19.91
N ALA A 364 -6.27 31.33 -19.41
CA ALA A 364 -4.87 31.73 -19.57
C ALA A 364 -4.28 31.39 -20.97
N GLY A 365 -5.06 30.81 -21.87
CA GLY A 365 -4.59 30.41 -23.19
C GLY A 365 -3.74 29.11 -23.21
N HIS A 366 -3.82 28.33 -22.13
CA HIS A 366 -3.13 27.05 -21.95
C HIS A 366 -4.15 25.89 -21.85
N PRO A 367 -4.86 25.53 -22.94
CA PRO A 367 -5.88 24.49 -22.88
C PRO A 367 -5.26 23.19 -22.32
N PRO A 368 -5.86 22.61 -21.27
CA PRO A 368 -5.29 21.43 -20.62
C PRO A 368 -5.41 20.19 -21.50
N GLU A 369 -4.35 19.38 -21.48
CA GLU A 369 -4.33 18.05 -22.08
C GLU A 369 -4.44 16.99 -20.98
N LEU A 370 -5.02 15.82 -21.28
CA LEU A 370 -5.19 14.74 -20.31
C LEU A 370 -3.86 14.32 -19.66
N LYS A 371 -2.76 14.34 -20.41
CA LYS A 371 -1.43 13.97 -19.90
C LYS A 371 -0.94 14.82 -18.73
N ALA A 372 -1.49 16.03 -18.51
CA ALA A 372 -1.16 16.87 -17.35
C ALA A 372 -1.77 16.37 -16.04
N PHE A 373 -2.78 15.48 -16.12
CA PHE A 373 -3.52 14.93 -14.99
C PHE A 373 -3.46 13.40 -14.94
N TRP A 374 -3.00 12.75 -16.01
CA TRP A 374 -3.06 11.33 -16.27
C TRP A 374 -1.73 10.86 -16.84
N ASN A 375 -0.95 10.11 -16.08
CA ASN A 375 0.39 9.69 -16.44
C ASN A 375 0.49 8.16 -16.57
N PRO A 376 0.04 7.58 -17.70
CA PRO A 376 0.10 6.14 -17.93
C PRO A 376 1.53 5.68 -18.24
N ILE A 377 2.01 4.69 -17.50
CA ILE A 377 3.25 3.98 -17.81
C ILE A 377 2.88 2.60 -18.33
N TRP A 378 3.32 2.28 -19.54
CA TRP A 378 2.93 1.06 -20.21
C TRP A 378 3.48 -0.21 -19.54
N MET A 379 2.60 -1.18 -19.41
CA MET A 379 2.85 -2.56 -18.98
C MET A 379 2.47 -3.51 -20.12
N PRO A 380 2.85 -4.81 -20.06
CA PRO A 380 2.44 -5.79 -21.05
C PRO A 380 0.92 -5.87 -21.25
N ASN A 381 0.53 -6.34 -22.44
CA ASN A 381 -0.86 -6.56 -22.83
C ASN A 381 -1.70 -5.27 -22.93
N GLY A 382 -1.06 -4.15 -23.31
CA GLY A 382 -1.74 -2.88 -23.51
C GLY A 382 -2.30 -2.27 -22.22
N LYS A 383 -1.84 -2.73 -21.07
CA LYS A 383 -2.18 -2.18 -19.74
C LYS A 383 -1.24 -1.06 -19.34
N THR A 384 -1.62 -0.33 -18.31
CA THR A 384 -0.81 0.76 -17.78
C THR A 384 -0.87 0.78 -16.27
N ASP A 385 0.22 1.23 -15.67
CA ASP A 385 0.29 1.67 -14.29
C ASP A 385 0.15 3.19 -14.28
N ILE A 386 -0.86 3.70 -13.56
CA ILE A 386 -1.16 5.13 -13.53
C ILE A 386 -0.99 5.65 -12.10
N ASN A 387 -0.07 6.59 -11.97
CA ASN A 387 0.19 7.33 -10.73
C ASN A 387 -0.47 8.73 -10.80
N ASN A 388 -0.21 9.57 -9.78
CA ASN A 388 -0.59 10.98 -9.77
C ASN A 388 0.15 11.78 -10.85
N ASN A 389 -0.45 12.89 -11.28
CA ASN A 389 0.22 13.92 -12.07
C ASN A 389 -0.47 15.29 -11.91
N GLY A 390 0.33 16.39 -11.91
CA GLY A 390 -0.17 17.76 -11.87
C GLY A 390 -0.65 18.26 -10.51
N GLY A 391 -1.18 19.48 -10.48
CA GLY A 391 -1.60 20.17 -9.27
C GLY A 391 -2.85 19.59 -8.61
N PHE A 392 -3.76 19.04 -9.40
CA PHE A 392 -4.89 18.23 -8.94
C PHE A 392 -4.81 16.86 -9.58
N SER A 393 -4.75 15.80 -8.77
CA SER A 393 -4.44 14.45 -9.24
C SER A 393 -5.14 13.36 -8.43
N SER A 394 -4.76 12.10 -8.65
CA SER A 394 -5.21 10.97 -7.85
C SER A 394 -4.66 10.97 -6.41
N ASP A 395 -3.66 11.78 -6.08
CA ASP A 395 -3.19 11.95 -4.70
C ASP A 395 -4.24 12.68 -3.86
N PHE A 396 -4.75 12.00 -2.82
CA PHE A 396 -5.72 12.58 -1.90
C PHE A 396 -5.00 13.30 -0.75
N ILE A 397 -4.50 14.49 -1.03
CA ILE A 397 -3.68 15.29 -0.13
C ILE A 397 -4.41 15.60 1.16
N GLY A 398 -3.76 15.32 2.31
CA GLY A 398 -4.28 15.63 3.65
C GLY A 398 -5.32 14.66 4.20
N ALA A 399 -5.73 13.63 3.45
CA ALA A 399 -6.77 12.70 3.86
C ALA A 399 -6.27 11.50 4.69
N ASN A 400 -4.95 11.37 4.88
CA ASN A 400 -4.30 10.18 5.42
C ASN A 400 -3.60 10.39 6.77
N TYR A 401 -3.60 11.59 7.34
CA TYR A 401 -2.82 11.90 8.56
C TYR A 401 -3.17 11.00 9.76
N ALA A 402 -4.44 10.60 9.90
CA ALA A 402 -4.84 9.69 10.97
C ALA A 402 -4.49 8.22 10.70
N TYR A 403 -4.17 7.84 9.45
CA TYR A 403 -4.03 6.45 9.03
C TYR A 403 -2.97 5.65 9.83
N PRO A 404 -1.75 6.15 10.08
CA PRO A 404 -0.72 5.39 10.77
C PRO A 404 -1.14 4.86 12.15
N ASN A 405 -1.80 5.71 12.94
CA ASN A 405 -2.18 5.40 14.32
C ASN A 405 -3.65 4.98 14.50
N ALA A 406 -4.39 4.83 13.40
CA ALA A 406 -5.78 4.42 13.43
C ALA A 406 -5.95 2.91 13.67
N ASP A 407 -7.11 2.53 14.23
CA ASP A 407 -7.57 1.15 14.24
C ASP A 407 -7.98 0.68 12.83
N TYR A 408 -8.18 -0.62 12.66
CA TYR A 408 -8.54 -1.19 11.35
C TYR A 408 -9.86 -0.65 10.79
N ALA A 409 -10.84 -0.37 11.66
CA ALA A 409 -12.12 0.19 11.22
C ALA A 409 -11.96 1.62 10.69
N THR A 410 -11.14 2.43 11.32
CA THR A 410 -10.83 3.79 10.87
C THR A 410 -9.98 3.77 9.59
N ARG A 411 -8.98 2.89 9.52
CA ARG A 411 -8.21 2.69 8.28
C ARG A 411 -9.08 2.26 7.12
N ALA A 412 -10.04 1.35 7.35
CA ALA A 412 -10.98 0.95 6.30
C ALA A 412 -11.83 2.12 5.80
N ARG A 413 -12.25 3.06 6.68
CA ARG A 413 -12.95 4.28 6.26
C ARG A 413 -12.05 5.23 5.45
N ILE A 414 -10.79 5.38 5.86
CA ILE A 414 -9.80 6.19 5.13
C ILE A 414 -9.52 5.58 3.76
N TRP A 415 -9.34 4.27 3.69
CA TRP A 415 -9.16 3.51 2.45
C TRP A 415 -10.34 3.74 1.49
N GLN A 416 -11.57 3.53 1.97
CA GLN A 416 -12.78 3.76 1.17
C GLN A 416 -12.91 5.22 0.71
N ALA A 417 -12.51 6.18 1.55
CA ALA A 417 -12.53 7.59 1.16
C ALA A 417 -11.54 7.88 0.01
N HIS A 418 -10.36 7.25 0.01
CA HIS A 418 -9.39 7.35 -1.08
C HIS A 418 -9.93 6.69 -2.36
N GLU A 419 -10.56 5.52 -2.25
CA GLU A 419 -11.20 4.88 -3.39
C GLU A 419 -12.32 5.75 -3.97
N ASP A 420 -13.23 6.24 -3.13
CA ASP A 420 -14.34 7.14 -3.54
C ASP A 420 -13.79 8.41 -4.22
N TYR A 421 -12.69 8.98 -3.69
CA TYR A 421 -12.03 10.15 -4.26
C TYR A 421 -11.43 9.86 -5.64
N VAL A 422 -10.63 8.80 -5.77
CA VAL A 422 -9.94 8.52 -7.04
C VAL A 422 -10.93 8.06 -8.12
N ARG A 423 -11.89 7.20 -7.77
CA ARG A 423 -12.98 6.81 -8.70
C ARG A 423 -13.78 8.03 -9.16
N GLY A 424 -14.08 8.95 -8.25
CA GLY A 424 -14.80 10.19 -8.58
C GLY A 424 -13.99 11.15 -9.43
N PHE A 425 -12.68 11.28 -9.19
CA PHE A 425 -11.75 12.06 -10.01
C PHE A 425 -11.76 11.57 -11.47
N VAL A 426 -11.60 10.27 -11.66
CA VAL A 426 -11.62 9.64 -12.98
C VAL A 426 -12.98 9.83 -13.66
N TYR A 427 -14.08 9.63 -12.91
CA TYR A 427 -15.44 9.81 -13.44
C TYR A 427 -15.70 11.27 -13.82
N PHE A 428 -15.24 12.24 -13.00
CA PHE A 428 -15.33 13.67 -13.32
C PHE A 428 -14.61 13.99 -14.63
N LEU A 429 -13.37 13.54 -14.81
CA LEU A 429 -12.61 13.75 -16.06
C LEU A 429 -13.31 13.16 -17.28
N ALA A 430 -13.98 12.02 -17.12
CA ALA A 430 -14.66 11.32 -18.23
C ALA A 430 -16.04 11.88 -18.58
N THR A 431 -16.71 12.60 -17.67
CA THR A 431 -18.14 12.90 -17.85
C THR A 431 -18.57 14.35 -17.59
N SER A 432 -17.78 15.13 -16.82
CA SER A 432 -18.16 16.49 -16.47
C SER A 432 -18.14 17.43 -17.70
N PRO A 433 -19.19 18.23 -17.92
CA PRO A 433 -19.20 19.24 -18.99
C PRO A 433 -18.19 20.37 -18.75
N ARG A 434 -17.64 20.51 -17.53
CA ARG A 434 -16.59 21.48 -17.19
C ARG A 434 -15.17 21.01 -17.59
N VAL A 435 -15.03 19.76 -18.01
CA VAL A 435 -13.78 19.23 -18.63
C VAL A 435 -13.82 19.51 -20.13
N PRO A 436 -12.76 20.06 -20.72
CA PRO A 436 -12.69 20.29 -22.17
C PRO A 436 -13.05 19.04 -22.97
N ASP A 437 -13.80 19.21 -24.06
CA ASP A 437 -14.34 18.10 -24.87
C ASP A 437 -13.27 17.12 -25.35
N THR A 438 -12.13 17.63 -25.81
CA THR A 438 -11.01 16.81 -26.28
C THR A 438 -10.43 15.94 -25.17
N MET A 439 -10.25 16.52 -23.99
CA MET A 439 -9.73 15.83 -22.82
C MET A 439 -10.73 14.78 -22.30
N ARG A 440 -12.03 15.13 -22.27
CA ARG A 440 -13.10 14.21 -21.88
C ARG A 440 -13.22 13.03 -22.85
N ALA A 441 -13.19 13.30 -24.16
CA ALA A 441 -13.22 12.27 -25.20
C ALA A 441 -12.00 11.33 -25.08
N GLU A 442 -10.81 11.87 -24.84
CA GLU A 442 -9.62 11.05 -24.60
C GLU A 442 -9.77 10.20 -23.35
N MET A 443 -10.25 10.75 -22.22
CA MET A 443 -10.46 10.01 -20.99
C MET A 443 -11.45 8.85 -21.18
N GLN A 444 -12.47 9.00 -22.01
CA GLN A 444 -13.42 7.94 -22.36
C GLN A 444 -12.79 6.79 -23.16
N THR A 445 -11.61 6.98 -23.74
CA THR A 445 -10.87 5.87 -24.37
C THR A 445 -10.14 4.97 -23.37
N TRP A 446 -10.00 5.40 -22.12
CA TRP A 446 -9.42 4.63 -21.02
C TRP A 446 -10.49 3.90 -20.20
N GLY A 447 -10.09 2.84 -19.49
CA GLY A 447 -10.92 2.18 -18.50
C GLY A 447 -10.14 1.13 -17.72
N PRO A 448 -10.66 0.68 -16.56
CA PRO A 448 -10.05 -0.39 -15.80
C PRO A 448 -9.86 -1.65 -16.66
N ALA A 449 -8.73 -2.34 -16.47
CA ALA A 449 -8.47 -3.60 -17.13
C ALA A 449 -9.40 -4.69 -16.57
N LYS A 450 -10.17 -5.34 -17.47
CA LYS A 450 -11.21 -6.32 -17.10
C LYS A 450 -10.64 -7.59 -16.46
N ASP A 451 -9.40 -7.93 -16.76
CA ASP A 451 -8.73 -9.15 -16.31
C ASP A 451 -7.78 -8.94 -15.13
N GLU A 452 -7.81 -7.75 -14.49
CA GLU A 452 -7.07 -7.46 -13.25
C GLU A 452 -8.04 -7.21 -12.10
N PHE A 453 -7.62 -7.56 -10.86
CA PHE A 453 -8.35 -7.26 -9.62
C PHE A 453 -9.80 -7.76 -9.63
N LEU A 454 -9.98 -9.04 -10.00
CA LEU A 454 -11.31 -9.63 -10.27
C LEU A 454 -12.22 -9.69 -9.04
N ASP A 455 -11.66 -9.82 -7.86
CA ASP A 455 -12.36 -9.93 -6.58
C ASP A 455 -12.56 -8.59 -5.86
N THR A 456 -11.99 -7.51 -6.41
CA THR A 456 -12.11 -6.14 -5.88
C THR A 456 -12.76 -5.16 -6.88
N ASP A 457 -13.69 -5.62 -7.70
CA ASP A 457 -14.41 -4.85 -8.73
C ASP A 457 -13.46 -4.15 -9.72
N ASN A 458 -12.43 -4.87 -10.16
CA ASN A 458 -11.37 -4.39 -11.05
C ASN A 458 -10.66 -3.11 -10.54
N TRP A 459 -10.56 -2.98 -9.21
CA TRP A 459 -9.89 -1.89 -8.53
C TRP A 459 -8.66 -2.41 -7.77
N PRO A 460 -7.52 -1.69 -7.77
CA PRO A 460 -6.33 -2.14 -7.05
C PRO A 460 -6.63 -2.47 -5.60
N HIS A 461 -6.19 -3.64 -5.16
CA HIS A 461 -6.44 -4.15 -3.81
C HIS A 461 -5.50 -3.56 -2.75
N GLN A 462 -4.55 -2.70 -3.14
CA GLN A 462 -3.61 -2.05 -2.23
C GLN A 462 -3.67 -0.53 -2.33
N LEU A 463 -3.98 0.14 -1.23
CA LEU A 463 -3.76 1.57 -1.09
C LEU A 463 -2.27 1.85 -1.07
N TYR A 464 -1.80 2.81 -1.85
CA TYR A 464 -0.40 3.20 -1.82
C TYR A 464 -0.08 3.98 -0.53
N VAL A 465 0.22 3.24 0.52
CA VAL A 465 0.74 3.76 1.79
C VAL A 465 2.21 4.10 1.57
N ARG A 466 2.49 5.34 1.16
CA ARG A 466 3.86 5.79 0.84
C ARG A 466 4.75 5.84 2.06
N GLU A 467 4.19 6.21 3.20
CA GLU A 467 4.81 6.13 4.51
C GLU A 467 3.74 6.11 5.60
N ALA A 468 4.05 5.50 6.72
CA ALA A 468 3.21 5.54 7.92
C ALA A 468 4.10 5.78 9.14
N ARG A 469 4.29 4.77 10.01
CA ARG A 469 5.29 4.85 11.08
C ARG A 469 6.67 4.55 10.53
N ARG A 470 7.68 5.24 11.02
CA ARG A 470 9.09 4.98 10.76
C ARG A 470 9.79 4.76 12.10
N MET A 471 10.44 3.62 12.26
CA MET A 471 11.16 3.26 13.49
C MET A 471 12.18 4.34 13.87
N VAL A 472 12.43 4.51 15.15
CA VAL A 472 13.54 5.33 15.67
C VAL A 472 14.49 4.41 16.43
N SER A 473 15.54 3.95 15.73
CA SER A 473 16.57 3.08 16.29
C SER A 473 17.86 3.82 16.62
N ASP A 474 18.93 3.08 16.94
CA ASP A 474 20.25 3.65 17.20
C ASP A 474 20.95 4.22 15.95
N TYR A 475 20.42 3.91 14.76
CA TYR A 475 20.86 4.47 13.48
C TYR A 475 19.66 4.90 12.66
N VAL A 476 19.55 6.18 12.39
CA VAL A 476 18.51 6.76 11.53
C VAL A 476 19.13 7.08 10.18
N MET A 477 18.57 6.50 9.09
CA MET A 477 18.93 6.89 7.72
C MET A 477 18.45 8.31 7.45
N THR A 478 19.30 9.16 6.91
CA THR A 478 19.04 10.59 6.68
C THR A 478 19.34 11.01 5.23
N GLU A 479 19.03 12.25 4.88
CA GLU A 479 19.43 12.89 3.62
C GLU A 479 20.93 12.71 3.33
N HIS A 480 21.78 12.78 4.37
CA HIS A 480 23.24 12.63 4.26
C HIS A 480 23.66 11.24 3.77
N ASN A 481 22.91 10.19 4.15
CA ASN A 481 23.14 8.84 3.63
C ASN A 481 22.80 8.77 2.13
N CYS A 482 21.67 9.37 1.72
CA CYS A 482 21.25 9.38 0.32
C CYS A 482 22.27 10.10 -0.57
N ARG A 483 22.81 11.22 -0.11
CA ARG A 483 23.83 12.01 -0.83
C ARG A 483 25.22 11.36 -0.81
N GLY A 484 25.47 10.42 0.11
CA GLY A 484 26.76 9.77 0.29
C GLY A 484 27.74 10.53 1.19
N ASP A 485 27.28 11.60 1.86
CA ASP A 485 28.04 12.36 2.86
C ASP A 485 28.30 11.51 4.10
N GLN A 486 27.33 10.65 4.46
CA GLN A 486 27.44 9.66 5.52
C GLN A 486 27.23 8.25 4.96
N LYS A 487 28.18 7.36 5.17
CA LYS A 487 28.07 5.97 4.73
C LYS A 487 27.77 5.04 5.91
N ALA A 488 26.82 4.13 5.71
CA ALA A 488 26.61 3.04 6.66
C ALA A 488 27.77 2.05 6.58
N GLU A 489 28.31 1.69 7.74
CA GLU A 489 29.44 0.73 7.85
C GLU A 489 28.97 -0.72 7.85
N ASP A 490 27.67 -0.93 8.06
CA ASP A 490 26.98 -2.22 8.20
C ASP A 490 25.90 -2.44 7.14
N PRO A 491 26.24 -2.36 5.82
CA PRO A 491 25.23 -2.43 4.76
C PRO A 491 24.50 -3.77 4.69
N VAL A 492 23.19 -3.73 4.56
CA VAL A 492 22.32 -4.89 4.32
C VAL A 492 21.66 -4.88 2.94
N GLY A 493 21.92 -3.86 2.16
CA GLY A 493 21.45 -3.65 0.80
C GLY A 493 21.75 -2.24 0.34
N LEU A 494 21.38 -1.93 -0.91
CA LEU A 494 21.53 -0.58 -1.48
C LEU A 494 20.16 -0.01 -1.83
N ALA A 495 19.99 1.32 -1.64
CA ALA A 495 18.94 2.11 -2.26
C ALA A 495 19.56 3.01 -3.34
N ALA A 496 18.73 3.43 -4.31
CA ALA A 496 19.21 4.16 -5.48
C ALA A 496 18.16 5.07 -6.12
N TYR A 497 17.01 5.23 -5.50
CA TYR A 497 15.94 6.09 -6.02
C TYR A 497 16.14 7.54 -5.58
N THR A 498 15.53 8.48 -6.28
CA THR A 498 15.50 9.89 -5.84
C THR A 498 14.87 10.01 -4.45
N MET A 499 15.26 10.98 -3.65
CA MET A 499 14.46 11.41 -2.52
C MET A 499 13.16 11.96 -3.07
N ASP A 500 12.06 11.22 -2.87
CA ASP A 500 10.76 11.42 -3.48
C ASP A 500 9.68 11.48 -2.40
N SER A 501 9.22 12.70 -2.12
CA SER A 501 8.06 12.95 -1.27
C SER A 501 6.94 13.54 -2.13
N HIS A 502 5.75 13.02 -1.99
CA HIS A 502 4.55 13.61 -2.58
C HIS A 502 4.02 14.77 -1.76
N ASN A 503 3.13 15.59 -2.34
CA ASN A 503 2.51 16.70 -1.64
C ASN A 503 1.89 16.24 -0.30
N CYS A 504 2.21 16.97 0.76
CA CYS A 504 1.72 16.70 2.10
C CYS A 504 0.49 17.54 2.44
N GLN A 505 0.44 18.78 1.96
CA GLN A 505 -0.63 19.72 2.22
C GLN A 505 -1.14 20.37 0.93
N ARG A 506 -2.40 20.80 0.94
CA ARG A 506 -2.97 21.76 -0.01
C ARG A 506 -3.56 22.90 0.79
N ILE A 507 -3.02 24.10 0.62
CA ILE A 507 -3.27 25.26 1.47
C ILE A 507 -3.65 26.48 0.64
N VAL A 508 -4.00 27.56 1.32
CA VAL A 508 -4.15 28.86 0.68
C VAL A 508 -2.86 29.66 0.89
N LYS A 509 -2.24 30.10 -0.19
CA LYS A 509 -1.08 30.98 -0.16
C LYS A 509 -1.31 32.14 -1.11
N ASN A 510 -1.15 33.37 -0.63
CA ASN A 510 -1.40 34.60 -1.40
C ASN A 510 -2.80 34.62 -2.07
N GLY A 511 -3.82 34.07 -1.41
CA GLY A 511 -5.20 34.03 -1.92
C GLY A 511 -5.46 32.96 -2.98
N HIS A 512 -4.52 32.05 -3.23
CA HIS A 512 -4.66 30.97 -4.22
C HIS A 512 -4.43 29.60 -3.59
N ALA A 513 -4.99 28.54 -4.21
CA ALA A 513 -4.70 27.17 -3.83
C ALA A 513 -3.26 26.81 -4.23
N GLU A 514 -2.51 26.23 -3.30
CA GLU A 514 -1.13 25.78 -3.49
C GLU A 514 -0.92 24.43 -2.82
N ASN A 515 -0.18 23.52 -3.48
CA ASN A 515 0.26 22.27 -2.89
C ASN A 515 1.63 22.46 -2.23
N GLU A 516 1.87 21.79 -1.12
CA GLU A 516 3.11 21.88 -0.36
C GLU A 516 3.63 20.47 -0.04
N GLY A 517 4.96 20.27 -0.11
CA GLY A 517 5.64 19.08 0.40
C GLY A 517 6.23 18.15 -0.66
N ASP A 518 5.98 18.37 -1.97
CA ASP A 518 6.61 17.54 -3.03
C ASP A 518 8.12 17.82 -3.09
N VAL A 519 8.91 16.75 -3.04
CA VAL A 519 10.37 16.77 -3.19
C VAL A 519 10.79 15.69 -4.16
N GLN A 520 11.56 16.04 -5.18
CA GLN A 520 12.10 15.10 -6.16
C GLN A 520 13.57 15.46 -6.42
N VAL A 521 14.46 14.98 -5.55
CA VAL A 521 15.89 15.27 -5.61
C VAL A 521 16.69 13.99 -5.76
N GLY A 522 17.40 13.86 -6.86
CA GLY A 522 18.24 12.72 -7.21
C GLY A 522 19.63 13.15 -7.67
N GLY A 523 20.28 12.32 -8.50
CA GLY A 523 21.60 12.59 -9.05
C GLY A 523 22.76 12.04 -8.21
N PHE A 524 22.46 11.32 -7.13
CA PHE A 524 23.43 10.61 -6.31
C PHE A 524 23.53 9.12 -6.72
N PRO A 525 24.68 8.47 -6.50
CA PRO A 525 24.85 7.04 -6.78
C PRO A 525 24.06 6.19 -5.77
N PRO A 526 23.90 4.87 -6.03
CA PRO A 526 23.43 3.93 -5.02
C PRO A 526 24.21 4.04 -3.71
N TYR A 527 23.48 3.99 -2.60
CA TYR A 527 24.02 4.16 -1.25
C TYR A 527 23.62 3.00 -0.32
N PRO A 528 24.46 2.67 0.68
CA PRO A 528 24.23 1.54 1.58
C PRO A 528 23.16 1.86 2.64
N ILE A 529 22.30 0.88 2.93
CA ILE A 529 21.33 0.90 4.04
C ILE A 529 21.93 0.15 5.22
N SER A 530 21.95 0.77 6.41
CA SER A 530 22.51 0.21 7.63
C SER A 530 21.67 -0.95 8.19
N TYR A 531 22.31 -1.99 8.68
CA TYR A 531 21.67 -3.07 9.47
C TYR A 531 20.94 -2.49 10.69
N ARG A 532 21.56 -1.55 11.39
CA ARG A 532 21.01 -0.92 12.58
C ARG A 532 19.73 -0.14 12.28
N SER A 533 19.48 0.25 11.03
CA SER A 533 18.23 0.92 10.66
C SER A 533 17.01 -0.01 10.57
N ILE A 534 17.23 -1.33 10.49
CA ILE A 534 16.13 -2.32 10.47
C ILE A 534 15.99 -3.08 11.81
N VAL A 535 16.75 -2.69 12.82
CA VAL A 535 16.80 -3.33 14.14
C VAL A 535 16.34 -2.33 15.21
N PRO A 536 15.38 -2.67 16.10
CA PRO A 536 15.00 -1.83 17.24
C PRO A 536 16.14 -1.62 18.21
N LYS A 537 16.05 -0.61 19.07
CA LYS A 537 16.95 -0.48 20.21
C LYS A 537 16.86 -1.71 21.09
N ALA A 538 17.99 -2.19 21.60
CA ALA A 538 18.07 -3.40 22.44
C ALA A 538 17.15 -3.33 23.68
N ALA A 539 17.02 -2.15 24.28
CA ALA A 539 16.15 -1.92 25.43
C ALA A 539 14.65 -2.04 25.08
N GLU A 540 14.28 -1.93 23.79
CA GLU A 540 12.88 -1.96 23.36
C GLU A 540 12.45 -3.34 22.88
N CYS A 541 13.22 -4.00 22.00
CA CYS A 541 12.88 -5.34 21.52
C CYS A 541 14.10 -6.09 20.97
N GLU A 542 14.36 -7.32 21.47
CA GLU A 542 15.55 -8.10 21.14
C GLU A 542 15.39 -9.08 19.97
N ASN A 543 14.16 -9.36 19.54
CA ASN A 543 13.86 -10.41 18.56
C ASN A 543 12.90 -9.97 17.45
N LEU A 544 12.89 -8.67 17.14
CA LEU A 544 12.11 -8.07 16.06
C LEU A 544 13.04 -7.42 15.03
N LEU A 545 12.71 -7.57 13.74
CA LEU A 545 13.30 -6.79 12.65
C LEU A 545 12.19 -6.07 11.88
N VAL A 546 12.51 -4.87 11.39
CA VAL A 546 11.54 -3.95 10.77
C VAL A 546 12.09 -3.46 9.42
N PRO A 547 12.03 -4.29 8.36
CA PRO A 547 12.65 -3.97 7.08
C PRO A 547 11.89 -2.92 6.26
N ILE A 548 10.59 -2.68 6.53
CA ILE A 548 9.77 -1.76 5.74
C ILE A 548 9.60 -0.43 6.46
N CYS A 549 9.03 -0.42 7.66
CA CYS A 549 8.94 0.77 8.52
C CYS A 549 10.27 1.06 9.24
N LEU A 550 11.39 0.97 8.51
CA LEU A 550 12.74 1.09 9.05
C LEU A 550 13.03 2.47 9.62
N SER A 551 14.14 2.57 10.35
CA SER A 551 14.59 3.83 10.96
C SER A 551 15.19 4.76 9.88
N ALA A 552 14.39 5.72 9.45
CA ALA A 552 14.75 6.73 8.45
C ALA A 552 13.95 8.01 8.68
N THR A 553 14.52 9.16 8.32
CA THR A 553 13.78 10.43 8.25
C THR A 553 12.77 10.38 7.10
N HIS A 554 11.74 11.24 7.15
CA HIS A 554 10.74 11.33 6.08
C HIS A 554 11.39 11.43 4.69
N ILE A 555 12.40 12.29 4.54
CA ILE A 555 13.02 12.51 3.23
C ILE A 555 13.91 11.35 2.77
N ALA A 556 14.68 10.74 3.67
CA ALA A 556 15.47 9.56 3.34
C ALA A 556 14.58 8.35 3.04
N TYR A 557 13.49 8.19 3.77
CA TYR A 557 12.50 7.16 3.52
C TYR A 557 11.90 7.28 2.11
N GLY A 558 11.68 8.49 1.61
CA GLY A 558 11.25 8.77 0.24
C GLY A 558 12.12 8.14 -0.85
N SER A 559 13.42 7.94 -0.57
CA SER A 559 14.36 7.23 -1.47
C SER A 559 14.42 5.72 -1.22
N ILE A 560 14.19 5.28 0.02
CA ILE A 560 14.35 3.87 0.43
C ILE A 560 13.09 3.04 0.14
N ARG A 561 11.89 3.63 0.23
CA ARG A 561 10.57 2.99 0.18
C ARG A 561 10.18 2.36 -1.17
N MET A 562 11.13 1.88 -1.93
CA MET A 562 10.90 1.24 -3.22
C MET A 562 10.71 -0.27 -3.05
N GLU A 563 9.73 -0.86 -3.75
CA GLU A 563 9.41 -2.28 -3.61
C GLU A 563 10.61 -3.23 -3.79
N PRO A 564 11.53 -3.03 -4.76
CA PRO A 564 12.73 -3.86 -4.85
C PRO A 564 13.62 -3.74 -3.61
N VAL A 565 13.69 -2.55 -3.01
CA VAL A 565 14.47 -2.31 -1.79
C VAL A 565 13.81 -3.01 -0.59
N PHE A 566 12.49 -2.99 -0.49
CA PHE A 566 11.78 -3.75 0.53
C PHE A 566 12.01 -5.26 0.43
N MET A 567 12.06 -5.83 -0.79
CA MET A 567 12.46 -7.24 -0.98
C MET A 567 13.91 -7.50 -0.52
N ILE A 568 14.83 -6.60 -0.83
CA ILE A 568 16.23 -6.66 -0.38
C ILE A 568 16.30 -6.65 1.16
N LEU A 569 15.62 -5.73 1.80
CA LEU A 569 15.61 -5.59 3.26
C LEU A 569 14.88 -6.75 3.94
N GLY A 570 13.80 -7.27 3.35
CA GLY A 570 13.11 -8.47 3.82
C GLY A 570 14.00 -9.70 3.81
N GLN A 571 14.73 -9.94 2.70
CA GLN A 571 15.74 -10.99 2.62
C GLN A 571 16.82 -10.82 3.69
N SER A 572 17.30 -9.61 3.89
CA SER A 572 18.36 -9.31 4.85
C SER A 572 17.91 -9.48 6.29
N ALA A 573 16.67 -9.07 6.60
CA ALA A 573 16.04 -9.27 7.91
C ALA A 573 15.90 -10.77 8.23
N ALA A 574 15.39 -11.58 7.30
CA ALA A 574 15.27 -13.01 7.51
C ALA A 574 16.63 -13.71 7.64
N THR A 575 17.64 -13.25 6.91
CA THR A 575 19.02 -13.76 7.07
C THR A 575 19.55 -13.47 8.47
N ALA A 576 19.35 -12.24 8.96
CA ALA A 576 19.75 -11.85 10.31
C ALA A 576 19.01 -12.65 11.38
N ALA A 577 17.68 -12.82 11.23
CA ALA A 577 16.85 -13.62 12.15
C ALA A 577 17.34 -15.07 12.23
N ALA A 578 17.60 -15.71 11.09
CA ALA A 578 18.09 -17.09 11.04
C ALA A 578 19.46 -17.26 11.73
N LEU A 579 20.39 -16.33 11.47
CA LEU A 579 21.72 -16.35 12.11
C LEU A 579 21.65 -16.06 13.62
N ALA A 580 20.76 -15.17 14.05
CA ALA A 580 20.53 -14.88 15.46
C ALA A 580 19.93 -16.10 16.19
N LEU A 581 19.01 -16.85 15.54
CA LEU A 581 18.49 -18.12 16.04
C LEU A 581 19.61 -19.16 16.22
N ASP A 582 20.47 -19.33 15.21
CA ASP A 582 21.57 -20.31 15.23
C ASP A 582 22.60 -20.00 16.32
N SER A 583 22.89 -18.71 16.53
CA SER A 583 23.83 -18.24 17.57
C SER A 583 23.18 -18.04 18.94
N LYS A 584 21.85 -18.20 19.06
CA LYS A 584 21.07 -17.93 20.29
C LYS A 584 21.31 -16.53 20.85
N SER A 585 21.48 -15.54 19.95
CA SER A 585 21.72 -14.13 20.30
C SER A 585 20.47 -13.28 20.06
N SER A 586 20.50 -12.04 20.57
CA SER A 586 19.56 -11.01 20.10
C SER A 586 19.95 -10.54 18.70
N VAL A 587 19.02 -9.89 17.99
CA VAL A 587 19.31 -9.32 16.66
C VAL A 587 20.36 -8.20 16.73
N GLN A 588 20.47 -7.50 17.88
CA GLN A 588 21.47 -6.45 18.11
C GLN A 588 22.88 -7.00 18.35
N GLN A 589 22.97 -8.23 18.87
CA GLN A 589 24.25 -8.88 19.19
C GLN A 589 24.82 -9.70 18.02
N LEU A 590 24.08 -9.77 16.91
CA LEU A 590 24.54 -10.50 15.73
C LEU A 590 25.83 -9.87 15.17
N ARG A 591 26.85 -10.69 14.97
CA ARG A 591 28.11 -10.24 14.35
C ARG A 591 27.87 -9.87 12.89
N TYR A 592 28.08 -8.61 12.56
CA TYR A 592 27.82 -8.10 11.21
C TYR A 592 28.63 -8.83 10.13
N GLU A 593 29.89 -9.19 10.39
CA GLU A 593 30.74 -9.92 9.42
C GLU A 593 30.11 -11.24 9.00
N THR A 594 29.44 -11.93 9.94
CA THR A 594 28.73 -13.19 9.66
C THR A 594 27.50 -12.92 8.77
N LEU A 595 26.74 -11.88 9.09
CA LEU A 595 25.61 -11.44 8.28
C LEU A 595 26.07 -11.03 6.88
N ARG A 596 27.08 -10.17 6.77
CA ARG A 596 27.63 -9.69 5.50
C ARG A 596 28.11 -10.84 4.61
N ALA A 597 28.84 -11.80 5.16
CA ALA A 597 29.31 -12.95 4.42
C ALA A 597 28.14 -13.79 3.86
N ARG A 598 27.08 -13.96 4.66
CA ARG A 598 25.89 -14.68 4.21
C ARG A 598 25.13 -13.94 3.12
N LEU A 599 24.87 -12.64 3.30
CA LEU A 599 24.19 -11.80 2.31
C LEU A 599 24.94 -11.79 0.97
N ALA A 600 26.26 -11.67 0.99
CA ALA A 600 27.09 -11.73 -0.20
C ALA A 600 27.01 -13.10 -0.90
N LYS A 601 27.01 -14.20 -0.14
CA LYS A 601 26.79 -15.56 -0.67
C LYS A 601 25.43 -15.70 -1.34
N ASP A 602 24.39 -15.05 -0.81
CA ASP A 602 23.03 -15.05 -1.33
C ASP A 602 22.81 -13.96 -2.39
N LYS A 603 23.90 -13.43 -2.97
CA LYS A 603 23.92 -12.49 -4.11
C LYS A 603 23.32 -11.11 -3.81
N GLN A 604 23.25 -10.67 -2.55
CA GLN A 604 22.91 -9.28 -2.23
C GLN A 604 24.04 -8.34 -2.64
N VAL A 605 23.67 -7.17 -3.16
CA VAL A 605 24.60 -6.10 -3.48
C VAL A 605 24.75 -5.20 -2.26
N LEU A 606 25.94 -5.22 -1.64
CA LEU A 606 26.22 -4.50 -0.39
C LEU A 606 27.11 -3.28 -0.59
N GLU A 607 27.80 -3.19 -1.71
CA GLU A 607 28.71 -2.10 -2.03
C GLU A 607 28.49 -1.63 -3.47
N TRP A 608 28.44 -0.32 -3.64
CA TRP A 608 28.41 0.27 -4.96
C TRP A 608 29.82 0.52 -5.49
N LYS A 609 30.13 -0.10 -6.61
CA LYS A 609 31.36 0.19 -7.37
C LYS A 609 30.91 0.94 -8.62
N ALA A 610 31.34 2.20 -8.74
CA ALA A 610 31.06 2.98 -9.93
C ALA A 610 31.54 2.21 -11.17
N GLN A 611 30.65 1.90 -12.09
CA GLN A 611 31.04 1.33 -13.36
C GLN A 611 31.83 2.40 -14.14
N PRO A 612 32.94 2.06 -14.79
CA PRO A 612 33.58 2.98 -15.70
C PRO A 612 32.56 3.42 -16.76
N PRO A 613 32.55 4.70 -17.17
CA PRO A 613 31.64 5.16 -18.19
C PRO A 613 31.74 4.25 -19.41
N ALA A 614 30.59 3.73 -19.85
CA ALA A 614 30.55 2.94 -21.08
C ALA A 614 31.23 3.79 -22.18
N THR A 615 32.29 3.30 -22.76
CA THR A 615 32.97 3.95 -23.88
C THR A 615 31.95 4.04 -25.00
N SER A 616 31.25 5.18 -25.09
CA SER A 616 30.35 5.46 -26.18
C SER A 616 31.20 5.54 -27.45
N GLY A 617 31.20 4.49 -28.24
CA GLY A 617 31.73 4.48 -29.61
C GLY A 617 30.92 5.42 -30.49
N LYS A 618 30.91 6.71 -30.20
CA LYS A 618 30.50 7.75 -31.15
C LYS A 618 31.66 8.01 -32.11
N GLY A 619 31.74 7.19 -33.15
CA GLY A 619 32.50 7.55 -34.33
C GLY A 619 32.04 8.92 -34.78
N LYS A 620 32.92 9.92 -34.66
CA LYS A 620 32.77 11.23 -35.30
C LYS A 620 32.65 10.97 -36.81
N LYS A 621 31.45 11.05 -37.37
CA LYS A 621 31.32 11.27 -38.84
C LYS A 621 31.90 12.65 -39.12
N ALA A 622 33.09 12.65 -39.64
CA ALA A 622 33.68 13.84 -40.24
C ALA A 622 32.74 14.31 -41.38
N LYS A 623 32.21 15.52 -41.25
CA LYS A 623 31.62 16.23 -42.40
C LYS A 623 32.75 16.56 -43.38
N ARG A 624 32.63 16.03 -44.55
CA ARG A 624 33.18 16.62 -45.78
C ARG A 624 32.09 17.41 -46.49
#